data_19ea4a4d9ebcfc41f58fd9143d06d0bf
#
_entry.id   19ea4a4d9ebcfc41f58fd9143d06d0bf
#
_cell.length_a   1.000
_cell.length_b   1.000
_cell.length_c   1.000
_cell.angle_alpha   90.00
_cell.angle_beta   90.00
_cell.angle_gamma   90.00
#
_symmetry.space_group_name_H-M   'P 1'
#
loop_
_entity.id
_entity.type
_entity.pdbx_description
1 polymer ?
#
loop_
_entity_poly.entity_id
_entity_poly.type
_entity_poly.pdbx_seq_one_letter_code
_entity_poly.pdbx_strand_id
1 'polypeptide(L)'
;MPWLQRQIALSARPRGCHLITRDLLAALPEISQFKIGMLQVFIQHTSASLTINENADGDVRRDLEMSLNRLAPEDVPYIHTLEGPDDMPAHVKAALMGSSVTIPISGGQLALGTWQGIYLCEHRNKGGNRKVVLTVWGETE
;
A
#
# COMPACT_ATOMS: atom_id res chain seq x y z
N MET A 1 12.39 -23.89 4.97
CA MET A 1 11.90 -22.80 4.14
C MET A 1 12.35 -21.46 4.74
N PRO A 2 13.10 -20.68 4.01
CA PRO A 2 13.56 -19.40 4.54
C PRO A 2 12.40 -18.39 4.71
N TRP A 3 12.52 -17.64 5.76
CA TRP A 3 11.65 -16.51 6.04
C TRP A 3 12.52 -15.27 6.15
N LEU A 4 12.04 -14.15 5.63
CA LEU A 4 12.69 -12.87 5.76
C LEU A 4 11.64 -11.82 6.10
N GLN A 5 11.92 -11.00 7.10
CA GLN A 5 11.00 -9.91 7.47
C GLN A 5 11.78 -8.63 7.67
N ARG A 6 11.23 -7.52 7.18
CA ARG A 6 11.87 -6.21 7.26
C ARG A 6 10.80 -5.13 7.42
N GLN A 7 11.00 -4.24 8.38
CA GLN A 7 10.18 -3.05 8.53
C GLN A 7 10.87 -1.89 7.84
N ILE A 8 10.14 -1.15 7.02
CA ILE A 8 10.65 0.06 6.37
C ILE A 8 9.69 1.21 6.59
N ALA A 9 10.20 2.44 6.45
CA ALA A 9 9.41 3.65 6.45
C ALA A 9 9.34 4.20 5.03
N LEU A 10 8.13 4.33 4.52
CA LEU A 10 7.89 5.03 3.27
C LEU A 10 7.84 6.53 3.57
N SER A 11 8.54 7.33 2.78
CA SER A 11 8.59 8.78 2.97
C SER A 11 7.19 9.40 2.84
N ALA A 12 6.98 10.50 3.56
CA ALA A 12 5.71 11.24 3.52
C ALA A 12 5.32 11.61 2.10
N ARG A 13 4.06 11.40 1.78
CA ARG A 13 3.48 11.71 0.47
C ARG A 13 2.19 12.50 0.63
N PRO A 14 1.81 13.32 -0.36
CA PRO A 14 0.51 13.98 -0.34
C PRO A 14 -0.62 12.95 -0.44
N ARG A 15 -1.82 13.38 -0.06
CA ARG A 15 -3.02 12.54 -0.18
C ARG A 15 -3.20 12.05 -1.60
N GLY A 16 -3.51 10.76 -1.76
CA GLY A 16 -3.69 10.12 -3.05
C GLY A 16 -3.05 8.74 -3.10
N CYS A 17 -3.08 8.14 -4.28
CA CYS A 17 -2.54 6.81 -4.52
C CYS A 17 -1.14 6.93 -5.15
N HIS A 18 -0.17 6.23 -4.58
CA HIS A 18 1.24 6.32 -4.97
C HIS A 18 1.81 4.95 -5.22
N LEU A 19 2.45 4.75 -6.38
CA LEU A 19 3.15 3.51 -6.68
C LEU A 19 4.37 3.36 -5.76
N ILE A 20 4.48 2.20 -5.13
CA ILE A 20 5.58 1.88 -4.22
C ILE A 20 6.32 0.58 -4.59
N THR A 21 6.00 -0.01 -5.73
CA THR A 21 6.63 -1.28 -6.15
C THR A 21 8.15 -1.19 -6.13
N ARG A 22 8.72 -0.10 -6.69
CA ARG A 22 10.18 0.10 -6.73
C ARG A 22 10.77 0.27 -5.34
N ASP A 23 10.09 1.00 -4.45
CA ASP A 23 10.54 1.19 -3.07
C ASP A 23 10.63 -0.16 -2.34
N LEU A 24 9.65 -1.02 -2.53
CA LEU A 24 9.62 -2.34 -1.91
C LEU A 24 10.72 -3.25 -2.46
N LEU A 25 10.90 -3.27 -3.77
CA LEU A 25 11.95 -4.09 -4.41
C LEU A 25 13.36 -3.61 -4.02
N ALA A 26 13.56 -2.31 -3.89
CA ALA A 26 14.83 -1.75 -3.43
C ALA A 26 15.14 -2.16 -1.98
N ALA A 27 14.10 -2.27 -1.15
CA ALA A 27 14.24 -2.70 0.25
C ALA A 27 14.43 -4.21 0.40
N LEU A 28 14.07 -5.00 -0.61
CA LEU A 28 14.10 -6.47 -0.58
C LEU A 28 14.80 -7.05 -1.82
N PRO A 29 16.09 -6.77 -2.01
CA PRO A 29 16.82 -7.37 -3.13
C PRO A 29 16.87 -8.89 -3.05
N GLU A 30 16.69 -9.46 -1.87
CA GLU A 30 16.67 -10.91 -1.62
C GLU A 30 15.52 -11.64 -2.31
N ILE A 31 14.50 -10.93 -2.80
CA ILE A 31 13.40 -11.55 -3.57
C ILE A 31 13.96 -12.33 -4.76
N SER A 32 15.06 -11.85 -5.36
CA SER A 32 15.69 -12.52 -6.50
C SER A 32 16.18 -13.94 -6.20
N GLN A 33 16.34 -14.29 -4.94
CA GLN A 33 16.79 -15.60 -4.49
C GLN A 33 15.65 -16.63 -4.35
N PHE A 34 14.41 -16.17 -4.38
CA PHE A 34 13.26 -17.04 -4.18
C PHE A 34 12.76 -17.57 -5.52
N LYS A 35 12.77 -18.88 -5.67
CA LYS A 35 12.23 -19.56 -6.85
C LYS A 35 10.70 -19.52 -6.86
N ILE A 36 10.10 -19.84 -5.73
CA ILE A 36 8.66 -19.79 -5.49
C ILE A 36 8.46 -19.24 -4.08
N GLY A 37 7.57 -18.29 -3.93
CA GLY A 37 7.28 -17.74 -2.61
C GLY A 37 6.15 -16.75 -2.61
N MET A 38 6.05 -16.05 -1.50
CA MET A 38 5.04 -15.01 -1.27
C MET A 38 5.71 -13.80 -0.64
N LEU A 39 5.32 -12.63 -1.08
CA LEU A 39 5.60 -11.37 -0.40
C LEU A 39 4.30 -10.86 0.21
N GLN A 40 4.28 -10.64 1.51
CA GLN A 40 3.22 -9.88 2.16
C GLN A 40 3.73 -8.49 2.52
N VAL A 41 2.92 -7.48 2.20
CA VAL A 41 3.14 -6.09 2.60
C VAL A 41 2.01 -5.72 3.55
N PHE A 42 2.36 -5.31 4.76
CA PHE A 42 1.39 -4.94 5.79
C PHE A 42 1.67 -3.51 6.25
N ILE A 43 0.67 -2.64 6.22
CA ILE A 43 0.81 -1.27 6.69
C ILE A 43 0.41 -1.15 8.15
N GLN A 44 1.22 -0.46 8.95
CA GLN A 44 1.05 -0.32 10.40
C GLN A 44 0.35 0.99 10.77
N HIS A 45 -0.67 1.37 10.01
CA HIS A 45 -1.42 2.63 10.18
C HIS A 45 -2.91 2.41 9.92
N THR A 46 -3.72 3.32 10.45
CA THR A 46 -5.19 3.27 10.33
C THR A 46 -5.75 4.35 9.41
N SER A 47 -4.90 5.19 8.81
CA SER A 47 -5.32 6.29 7.94
C SER A 47 -4.60 6.28 6.58
N ALA A 48 -4.02 5.15 6.24
CA ALA A 48 -3.44 4.85 4.94
C ALA A 48 -3.69 3.37 4.65
N SER A 49 -3.60 2.98 3.39
CA SER A 49 -3.92 1.62 2.98
C SER A 49 -3.01 1.14 1.86
N LEU A 50 -3.14 -0.13 1.51
CA LEU A 50 -2.40 -0.75 0.42
C LEU A 50 -3.38 -1.35 -0.57
N THR A 51 -3.05 -1.28 -1.86
CA THR A 51 -3.80 -1.97 -2.90
C THR A 51 -2.90 -2.34 -4.07
N ILE A 52 -3.44 -3.13 -4.97
CA ILE A 52 -2.81 -3.46 -6.25
C ILE A 52 -3.76 -2.99 -7.33
N ASN A 53 -3.28 -2.15 -8.22
CA ASN A 53 -4.08 -1.62 -9.30
C ASN A 53 -3.18 -1.19 -10.47
N GLU A 54 -3.76 -0.55 -11.47
CA GLU A 54 -3.06 -0.21 -12.69
C GLU A 54 -1.87 0.72 -12.46
N ASN A 55 -0.75 0.40 -13.08
CA ASN A 55 0.53 1.05 -12.88
C ASN A 55 0.93 2.05 -13.98
N ALA A 56 0.13 2.23 -15.03
CA ALA A 56 0.54 2.99 -16.21
C ALA A 56 -0.13 4.36 -16.31
N ASP A 57 -1.46 4.40 -16.33
CA ASP A 57 -2.21 5.63 -16.56
C ASP A 57 -2.47 6.39 -15.25
N GLY A 58 -1.91 7.60 -15.14
CA GLY A 58 -2.11 8.45 -13.97
C GLY A 58 -3.57 8.86 -13.74
N ASP A 59 -4.42 8.80 -14.76
CA ASP A 59 -5.84 9.10 -14.61
C ASP A 59 -6.57 8.09 -13.75
N VAL A 60 -6.12 6.83 -13.74
CA VAL A 60 -6.68 5.81 -12.84
C VAL A 60 -6.48 6.24 -11.38
N ARG A 61 -5.31 6.76 -11.03
CA ARG A 61 -5.02 7.22 -9.66
C ARG A 61 -5.89 8.39 -9.26
N ARG A 62 -6.10 9.34 -10.18
CA ARG A 62 -6.97 10.51 -9.95
C ARG A 62 -8.41 10.10 -9.75
N ASP A 63 -8.91 9.19 -10.59
CA ASP A 63 -10.27 8.68 -10.49
C ASP A 63 -10.48 7.85 -9.22
N LEU A 64 -9.49 7.07 -8.80
CA LEU A 64 -9.53 6.34 -7.53
C LEU A 64 -9.65 7.32 -6.35
N GLU A 65 -8.82 8.37 -6.33
CA GLU A 65 -8.88 9.39 -5.28
C GLU A 65 -10.24 10.10 -5.25
N MET A 66 -10.73 10.51 -6.40
CA MET A 66 -12.06 11.12 -6.51
C MET A 66 -13.15 10.18 -6.01
N SER A 67 -13.10 8.91 -6.39
CA SER A 67 -14.09 7.91 -5.99
C SER A 67 -14.07 7.67 -4.48
N LEU A 68 -12.88 7.57 -3.90
CA LEU A 68 -12.73 7.41 -2.45
C LEU A 68 -13.26 8.63 -1.70
N ASN A 69 -13.03 9.83 -2.21
CA ASN A 69 -13.55 11.06 -1.60
C ASN A 69 -15.08 11.13 -1.65
N ARG A 70 -15.71 10.54 -2.65
CA ARG A 70 -17.17 10.44 -2.74
C ARG A 70 -17.73 9.36 -1.82
N LEU A 71 -17.01 8.25 -1.66
CA LEU A 71 -17.43 7.16 -0.77
C LEU A 71 -17.31 7.53 0.71
N ALA A 72 -16.30 8.33 1.06
CA ALA A 72 -16.06 8.78 2.42
C ALA A 72 -15.75 10.28 2.44
N PRO A 73 -16.79 11.12 2.26
CA PRO A 73 -16.61 12.58 2.22
C PRO A 73 -16.37 13.16 3.60
N GLU A 74 -15.80 14.39 3.63
CA GLU A 74 -15.49 15.09 4.86
C GLU A 74 -16.71 15.77 5.49
N ASP A 75 -17.77 16.01 4.75
CA ASP A 75 -18.96 16.74 5.18
C ASP A 75 -20.04 15.87 5.85
N VAL A 76 -19.67 14.69 6.28
CA VAL A 76 -20.52 13.80 7.08
C VAL A 76 -20.40 14.20 8.56
N PRO A 77 -21.46 14.14 9.36
CA PRO A 77 -21.41 14.51 10.78
C PRO A 77 -20.75 13.44 11.63
N TYR A 78 -19.45 13.24 11.45
CA TYR A 78 -18.67 12.30 12.24
C TYR A 78 -18.52 12.77 13.69
N ILE A 79 -18.32 11.80 14.59
CA ILE A 79 -18.05 12.07 16.00
C ILE A 79 -16.57 12.28 16.25
N HIS A 80 -15.72 11.52 15.53
CA HIS A 80 -14.26 11.59 15.65
C HIS A 80 -13.74 12.76 14.81
N THR A 81 -13.46 13.90 15.43
CA THR A 81 -13.16 15.15 14.71
C THR A 81 -11.92 15.90 15.22
N LEU A 82 -11.29 15.43 16.31
CA LEU A 82 -10.22 16.18 16.98
C LEU A 82 -8.94 16.32 16.16
N GLU A 83 -8.71 15.41 15.21
CA GLU A 83 -7.47 15.40 14.42
C GLU A 83 -7.63 16.02 13.03
N GLY A 84 -8.72 16.73 12.80
CA GLY A 84 -9.01 17.41 11.55
C GLY A 84 -10.09 16.73 10.72
N PRO A 85 -10.61 17.43 9.69
CA PRO A 85 -11.75 16.93 8.89
C PRO A 85 -11.39 15.76 7.98
N ASP A 86 -10.11 15.56 7.70
CA ASP A 86 -9.66 14.47 6.82
C ASP A 86 -9.42 13.16 7.56
N ASP A 87 -9.42 13.16 8.91
CA ASP A 87 -8.99 11.99 9.67
C ASP A 87 -10.03 10.86 9.67
N MET A 88 -11.27 11.13 10.06
CA MET A 88 -12.28 10.07 10.08
C MET A 88 -12.57 9.52 8.67
N PRO A 89 -12.69 10.33 7.62
CA PRO A 89 -12.75 9.81 6.26
C PRO A 89 -11.55 8.93 5.89
N ALA A 90 -10.36 9.28 6.36
CA ALA A 90 -9.16 8.45 6.13
C ALA A 90 -9.30 7.07 6.76
N HIS A 91 -9.85 6.98 7.98
CA HIS A 91 -10.11 5.71 8.64
C HIS A 91 -11.11 4.85 7.87
N VAL A 92 -12.17 5.47 7.35
CA VAL A 92 -13.17 4.78 6.53
C VAL A 92 -12.54 4.24 5.25
N LYS A 93 -11.75 5.07 4.55
CA LYS A 93 -11.06 4.68 3.32
C LYS A 93 -10.09 3.53 3.58
N ALA A 94 -9.31 3.62 4.67
CA ALA A 94 -8.37 2.55 5.04
C ALA A 94 -9.10 1.23 5.33
N ALA A 95 -10.25 1.29 6.00
CA ALA A 95 -11.06 0.12 6.27
C ALA A 95 -11.63 -0.52 4.99
N LEU A 96 -12.00 0.31 4.01
CA LEU A 96 -12.51 -0.17 2.73
C LEU A 96 -11.42 -0.78 1.85
N MET A 97 -10.25 -0.14 1.82
CA MET A 97 -9.14 -0.54 0.93
C MET A 97 -8.34 -1.70 1.48
N GLY A 98 -8.11 -1.73 2.77
CA GLY A 98 -7.37 -2.80 3.42
C GLY A 98 -5.96 -2.43 3.84
N SER A 99 -5.39 -3.27 4.72
CA SER A 99 -4.10 -3.02 5.37
C SER A 99 -2.96 -3.89 4.85
N SER A 100 -3.23 -4.82 3.95
CA SER A 100 -2.20 -5.71 3.41
C SER A 100 -2.48 -6.12 1.98
N VAL A 101 -1.40 -6.44 1.28
CA VAL A 101 -1.46 -7.13 -0.02
C VAL A 101 -0.47 -8.28 0.02
N THR A 102 -0.78 -9.33 -0.73
CA THR A 102 0.09 -10.51 -0.84
C THR A 102 0.31 -10.79 -2.33
N ILE A 103 1.59 -10.92 -2.71
CA ILE A 103 1.98 -11.11 -4.11
C ILE A 103 2.80 -12.39 -4.21
N PRO A 104 2.47 -13.30 -5.14
CA PRO A 104 3.32 -14.46 -5.41
C PRO A 104 4.69 -14.04 -5.94
N ILE A 105 5.71 -14.81 -5.60
CA ILE A 105 7.05 -14.71 -6.19
C ILE A 105 7.26 -15.92 -7.07
N SER A 106 7.75 -15.71 -8.27
CA SER A 106 8.05 -16.77 -9.23
C SER A 106 9.32 -16.42 -9.97
N GLY A 107 10.28 -17.34 -9.98
CA GLY A 107 11.54 -17.15 -10.68
C GLY A 107 12.31 -15.90 -10.23
N GLY A 108 12.27 -15.58 -8.96
CA GLY A 108 12.98 -14.42 -8.40
C GLY A 108 12.31 -13.07 -8.65
N GLN A 109 11.07 -13.05 -9.09
CA GLN A 109 10.35 -11.82 -9.42
C GLN A 109 8.94 -11.85 -8.81
N LEU A 110 8.40 -10.67 -8.53
CA LEU A 110 6.98 -10.55 -8.18
C LEU A 110 6.13 -10.94 -9.39
N ALA A 111 5.19 -11.85 -9.18
CA ALA A 111 4.31 -12.35 -10.25
C ALA A 111 3.14 -11.39 -10.49
N LEU A 112 3.43 -10.11 -10.59
CA LEU A 112 2.46 -9.10 -10.96
C LEU A 112 2.14 -9.19 -12.45
N GLY A 113 0.89 -8.96 -12.82
CA GLY A 113 0.52 -8.75 -14.21
C GLY A 113 1.18 -7.48 -14.77
N THR A 114 1.23 -7.37 -16.09
CA THR A 114 1.87 -6.23 -16.79
C THR A 114 1.37 -4.88 -16.28
N TRP A 115 0.08 -4.78 -16.01
CA TRP A 115 -0.56 -3.52 -15.60
C TRP A 115 -0.75 -3.38 -14.10
N GLN A 116 -0.25 -4.32 -13.30
CA GLN A 116 -0.37 -4.26 -11.85
C GLN A 116 0.83 -3.58 -11.21
N GLY A 117 0.56 -2.74 -10.23
CA GLY A 117 1.56 -2.17 -9.35
C GLY A 117 1.04 -2.13 -7.93
N ILE A 118 1.95 -2.07 -6.97
CA ILE A 118 1.61 -1.98 -5.56
C ILE A 118 1.50 -0.50 -5.20
N TYR A 119 0.40 -0.14 -4.55
CA TYR A 119 0.09 1.24 -4.16
C TYR A 119 0.04 1.43 -2.66
N LEU A 120 0.65 2.52 -2.20
CA LEU A 120 0.31 3.17 -0.94
C LEU A 120 -0.80 4.18 -1.23
N CYS A 121 -1.93 4.04 -0.55
CA CYS A 121 -3.00 5.02 -0.59
C CYS A 121 -2.92 5.87 0.68
N GLU A 122 -2.46 7.10 0.54
CA GLU A 122 -2.38 8.07 1.62
C GLU A 122 -3.71 8.81 1.72
N HIS A 123 -4.40 8.65 2.84
CA HIS A 123 -5.74 9.22 3.00
C HIS A 123 -5.76 10.51 3.82
N ARG A 124 -4.61 10.91 4.36
CA ARG A 124 -4.46 12.17 5.08
C ARG A 124 -3.73 13.21 4.24
N ASN A 125 -4.07 14.49 4.45
CA ASN A 125 -3.35 15.59 3.81
C ASN A 125 -1.89 15.68 4.28
N LYS A 126 -1.65 15.37 5.57
CA LYS A 126 -0.32 15.37 6.19
C LYS A 126 -0.16 14.12 7.06
N GLY A 127 -0.06 12.98 6.41
CA GLY A 127 0.03 11.69 7.11
C GLY A 127 1.41 11.36 7.67
N GLY A 128 2.44 12.06 7.23
CA GLY A 128 3.82 11.75 7.63
C GLY A 128 4.34 10.48 6.98
N ASN A 129 5.44 9.96 7.50
CA ASN A 129 6.01 8.70 7.03
C ASN A 129 5.10 7.54 7.40
N ARG A 130 5.02 6.55 6.51
CA ARG A 130 4.22 5.36 6.73
C ARG A 130 5.12 4.14 6.88
N LYS A 131 4.92 3.38 7.95
CA LYS A 131 5.67 2.16 8.22
C LYS A 131 4.95 0.96 7.63
N VAL A 132 5.70 0.11 6.95
CA VAL A 132 5.20 -1.15 6.41
C VAL A 132 6.13 -2.29 6.83
N VAL A 133 5.54 -3.46 7.04
CA VAL A 133 6.28 -4.70 7.32
C VAL A 133 6.23 -5.55 6.06
N LEU A 134 7.41 -5.93 5.56
CA LEU A 134 7.57 -6.80 4.41
C LEU A 134 7.97 -8.18 4.90
N THR A 135 7.19 -9.19 4.55
CA THR A 135 7.49 -10.57 4.91
C THR A 135 7.56 -11.42 3.65
N VAL A 136 8.66 -12.10 3.46
CA VAL A 136 8.89 -13.01 2.33
C VAL A 136 9.11 -14.40 2.88
N TRP A 137 8.46 -15.39 2.27
CA TRP A 137 8.73 -16.79 2.56
C TRP A 137 8.58 -17.62 1.28
N GLY A 138 9.29 -18.72 1.23
CA GLY A 138 9.23 -19.59 0.08
C GLY A 138 10.46 -20.47 -0.06
N GLU A 139 10.64 -20.96 -1.26
CA GLU A 139 11.74 -21.85 -1.64
C GLU A 139 12.78 -21.09 -2.44
N THR A 140 14.06 -21.31 -2.11
CA THR A 140 15.20 -20.68 -2.79
C THR A 140 15.89 -21.59 -3.79
N GLU A 141 15.47 -22.86 -3.87
CA GLU A 141 16.05 -23.84 -4.78
C GLU A 141 14.98 -24.62 -5.56
#